data_782f2bbc7cfd16819d80b90c36f67529
#
_entry.id   782f2bbc7cfd16819d80b90c36f67529
#
_cell.length_a   1.000
_cell.length_b   1.000
_cell.length_c   1.000
_cell.angle_alpha   90.00
_cell.angle_beta   90.00
_cell.angle_gamma   90.00
#
_symmetry.space_group_name_H-M   'P 1'
#
loop_
_entity.id
_entity.type
_entity.pdbx_description
1 polymer ?
#
loop_
_entity_poly.entity_id
_entity_poly.type
_entity_poly.pdbx_seq_one_letter_code
_entity_poly.pdbx_strand_id
1 'polypeptide(L)'
;MLADDLAEAIALLRNAGDARALLADLCTPAEVHSLAERWQVAKLLDAGAMTYREIHDATGVSTTTIVRVARFLRQENNGGYRMLLDRVGGKL
;
A
#
# COMPACT_ATOMS: atom_id res chain seq x y z
N MET A 1 5.75 -1.97 -22.79
CA MET A 1 4.89 -0.85 -22.35
C MET A 1 5.52 -0.15 -21.17
N LEU A 2 5.20 1.12 -21.00
CA LEU A 2 5.76 1.93 -19.89
C LEU A 2 5.50 1.31 -18.51
N ALA A 3 4.28 0.82 -18.31
CA ALA A 3 3.91 0.23 -17.02
C ALA A 3 4.70 -1.05 -16.73
N ASP A 4 4.97 -1.84 -17.76
CA ASP A 4 5.74 -3.08 -17.61
C ASP A 4 7.21 -2.76 -17.31
N ASP A 5 7.78 -1.74 -17.95
CA ASP A 5 9.14 -1.31 -17.69
C ASP A 5 9.30 -0.85 -16.23
N LEU A 6 8.31 -0.14 -15.70
CA LEU A 6 8.33 0.27 -14.31
C LEU A 6 8.24 -0.93 -13.36
N ALA A 7 7.35 -1.87 -13.67
CA ALA A 7 7.21 -3.08 -12.86
C ALA A 7 8.52 -3.89 -12.83
N GLU A 8 9.20 -4.00 -13.97
CA GLU A 8 10.50 -4.67 -14.05
C GLU A 8 11.56 -3.96 -13.21
N ALA A 9 11.57 -2.62 -13.24
CA ALA A 9 12.49 -1.84 -12.42
C ALA A 9 12.23 -2.05 -10.93
N ILE A 10 10.96 -2.02 -10.51
CA ILE A 10 10.59 -2.26 -9.12
C ILE A 10 11.02 -3.66 -8.68
N ALA A 11 10.91 -4.65 -9.57
CA ALA A 11 11.31 -6.02 -9.25
C ALA A 11 12.82 -6.17 -8.97
N LEU A 12 13.63 -5.19 -9.36
CA LEU A 12 15.07 -5.19 -9.09
C LEU A 12 15.44 -4.58 -7.73
N LEU A 13 14.48 -4.00 -7.02
CA LEU A 13 14.73 -3.46 -5.68
C LEU A 13 15.09 -4.60 -4.73
N ARG A 14 16.11 -4.39 -3.91
CA ARG A 14 16.68 -5.44 -3.05
C ARG A 14 16.34 -5.28 -1.58
N ASN A 15 16.06 -4.06 -1.16
CA ASN A 15 15.85 -3.75 0.26
C ASN A 15 15.07 -2.45 0.42
N ALA A 16 14.74 -2.11 1.64
CA ALA A 16 13.97 -0.90 1.95
C ALA A 16 14.72 0.39 1.57
N GLY A 17 16.04 0.38 1.67
CA GLY A 17 16.86 1.53 1.26
C GLY A 17 16.71 1.82 -0.23
N ASP A 18 16.78 0.77 -1.06
CA ASP A 18 16.59 0.90 -2.50
C ASP A 18 15.17 1.43 -2.79
N ALA A 19 14.16 0.89 -2.10
CA ALA A 19 12.79 1.31 -2.30
C ALA A 19 12.57 2.77 -1.93
N ARG A 20 13.13 3.22 -0.82
CA ARG A 20 13.05 4.63 -0.41
C ARG A 20 13.70 5.55 -1.43
N ALA A 21 14.85 5.17 -1.93
CA ALA A 21 15.58 5.97 -2.92
C ALA A 21 14.77 6.12 -4.20
N LEU A 22 14.23 5.02 -4.71
CA LEU A 22 13.41 5.05 -5.92
C LEU A 22 12.15 5.88 -5.74
N LEU A 23 11.44 5.70 -4.64
CA LEU A 23 10.22 6.46 -4.36
C LEU A 23 10.50 7.95 -4.23
N ALA A 24 11.63 8.32 -3.61
CA ALA A 24 12.00 9.73 -3.48
C ALA A 24 12.27 10.39 -4.83
N ASP A 25 12.80 9.63 -5.81
CA ASP A 25 13.03 10.16 -7.15
C ASP A 25 11.79 10.14 -8.03
N LEU A 26 11.00 9.08 -7.95
CA LEU A 26 9.82 8.91 -8.80
C LEU A 26 8.63 9.76 -8.38
N CYS A 27 8.47 9.98 -7.09
CA CYS A 27 7.26 10.57 -6.53
C CYS A 27 7.58 11.88 -5.82
N THR A 28 6.59 12.76 -5.79
CA THR A 28 6.64 13.91 -4.87
C THR A 28 6.49 13.40 -3.43
N PRO A 29 6.93 14.18 -2.42
CA PRO A 29 6.69 13.81 -1.02
C PRO A 29 5.21 13.56 -0.71
N ALA A 30 4.30 14.34 -1.30
CA ALA A 30 2.87 14.14 -1.12
C ALA A 30 2.39 12.80 -1.69
N GLU A 31 2.94 12.40 -2.84
CA GLU A 31 2.59 11.11 -3.45
C GLU A 31 3.08 9.95 -2.61
N VAL A 32 4.31 10.02 -2.08
CA VAL A 32 4.84 8.99 -1.19
C VAL A 32 3.95 8.89 0.07
N HIS A 33 3.55 10.02 0.63
CA HIS A 33 2.67 10.05 1.80
C HIS A 33 1.33 9.36 1.50
N SER A 34 0.73 9.66 0.35
CA SER A 34 -0.53 9.03 -0.05
C SER A 34 -0.40 7.53 -0.23
N LEU A 35 0.69 7.07 -0.82
CA LEU A 35 0.95 5.63 -0.98
C LEU A 35 1.13 4.97 0.39
N ALA A 36 1.87 5.62 1.29
CA ALA A 36 2.09 5.12 2.64
C ALA A 36 0.79 5.02 3.43
N GLU A 37 -0.11 6.01 3.29
CA GLU A 37 -1.43 5.97 3.90
C GLU A 37 -2.24 4.78 3.43
N ARG A 38 -2.25 4.53 2.12
CA ARG A 38 -2.98 3.39 1.55
C ARG A 38 -2.45 2.06 2.09
N TRP A 39 -1.15 1.94 2.20
CA TRP A 39 -0.53 0.72 2.74
C TRP A 39 -0.90 0.52 4.21
N GLN A 40 -0.83 1.58 5.00
CA GLN A 40 -1.23 1.52 6.42
C GLN A 40 -2.68 1.09 6.57
N VAL A 41 -3.58 1.67 5.77
CA VAL A 41 -5.00 1.32 5.79
C VAL A 41 -5.20 -0.15 5.41
N ALA A 42 -4.47 -0.64 4.40
CA ALA A 42 -4.56 -2.04 3.99
C ALA A 42 -4.18 -2.98 5.14
N LYS A 43 -3.12 -2.66 5.88
CA LYS A 43 -2.71 -3.45 7.05
C LYS A 43 -3.79 -3.45 8.13
N LEU A 44 -4.38 -2.31 8.42
CA LEU A 44 -5.42 -2.20 9.44
C LEU A 44 -6.71 -2.92 9.05
N LEU A 45 -7.10 -2.83 7.78
CA LEU A 45 -8.25 -3.56 7.26
C LEU A 45 -8.02 -5.07 7.31
N ASP A 46 -6.83 -5.52 6.95
CA ASP A 46 -6.48 -6.94 6.95
C ASP A 46 -6.46 -7.51 8.37
N ALA A 47 -6.02 -6.73 9.34
CA ALA A 47 -6.03 -7.12 10.75
C ALA A 47 -7.45 -7.31 11.29
N GLY A 48 -8.43 -6.59 10.74
CA GLY A 48 -9.85 -6.78 11.05
C GLY A 48 -10.30 -6.31 12.41
N ALA A 49 -9.46 -5.59 13.16
CA ALA A 49 -9.75 -5.16 14.52
C ALA A 49 -10.46 -3.81 14.61
N MET A 50 -10.54 -3.07 13.51
CA MET A 50 -11.06 -1.70 13.50
C MET A 50 -12.14 -1.52 12.44
N THR A 51 -13.15 -0.72 12.78
CA THR A 51 -14.13 -0.24 11.79
C THR A 51 -13.48 0.83 10.92
N TYR A 52 -14.11 1.17 9.80
CA TYR A 52 -13.65 2.26 8.92
C TYR A 52 -13.56 3.58 9.69
N ARG A 53 -14.55 3.85 10.54
CA ARG A 53 -14.55 5.05 11.37
C ARG A 53 -13.37 5.08 12.32
N GLU A 54 -13.09 3.96 12.96
CA GLU A 54 -11.95 3.84 13.87
C GLU A 54 -10.61 4.04 13.15
N ILE A 55 -10.49 3.49 11.94
CA ILE A 55 -9.29 3.70 11.12
C ILE A 55 -9.13 5.18 10.78
N HIS A 56 -10.22 5.84 10.37
CA HIS A 56 -10.21 7.28 10.09
C HIS A 56 -9.76 8.07 11.32
N ASP A 57 -10.34 7.77 12.47
CA ASP A 57 -10.02 8.50 13.71
C ASP A 57 -8.57 8.27 14.15
N ALA A 58 -8.06 7.06 13.99
CA ALA A 58 -6.70 6.70 14.42
C ALA A 58 -5.61 7.23 13.47
N THR A 59 -5.89 7.32 12.18
CA THR A 59 -4.87 7.61 11.16
C THR A 59 -5.00 9.00 10.54
N GLY A 60 -6.17 9.61 10.62
CA GLY A 60 -6.47 10.84 9.88
C GLY A 60 -6.72 10.61 8.39
N VAL A 61 -6.65 9.38 7.91
CA VAL A 61 -6.90 9.08 6.50
C VAL A 61 -8.39 9.22 6.20
N SER A 62 -8.73 9.83 5.07
CA SER A 62 -10.13 10.07 4.69
C SER A 62 -10.90 8.77 4.49
N THR A 63 -12.21 8.81 4.76
CA THR A 63 -13.07 7.66 4.53
C THR A 63 -13.10 7.26 3.05
N THR A 64 -12.99 8.21 2.14
CA THR A 64 -12.90 7.93 0.70
C THR A 64 -11.70 7.05 0.38
N THR A 65 -10.53 7.37 0.96
CA THR A 65 -9.33 6.57 0.77
C THR A 65 -9.49 5.19 1.38
N ILE A 66 -10.08 5.09 2.58
CA ILE A 66 -10.32 3.80 3.25
C ILE A 66 -11.21 2.90 2.40
N VAL A 67 -12.31 3.45 1.86
CA VAL A 67 -13.23 2.71 0.99
C VAL A 67 -12.51 2.23 -0.28
N ARG A 68 -11.68 3.09 -0.89
CA ARG A 68 -10.88 2.72 -2.05
C ARG A 68 -9.95 1.55 -1.74
N VAL A 69 -9.22 1.63 -0.64
CA VAL A 69 -8.28 0.57 -0.27
C VAL A 69 -9.01 -0.74 -0.01
N ALA A 70 -10.15 -0.68 0.69
CA ALA A 70 -10.96 -1.88 0.95
C ALA A 70 -11.42 -2.54 -0.35
N ARG A 71 -11.81 -1.74 -1.34
CA ARG A 71 -12.22 -2.25 -2.65
C ARG A 71 -11.08 -2.98 -3.34
N PHE A 72 -9.89 -2.38 -3.39
CA PHE A 72 -8.75 -3.00 -4.06
C PHE A 72 -8.18 -4.18 -3.28
N LEU A 73 -8.33 -4.19 -1.98
CA LEU A 73 -7.92 -5.32 -1.15
C LEU A 73 -8.84 -6.54 -1.34
N ARG A 74 -10.16 -6.31 -1.45
CA ARG A 74 -11.16 -7.37 -1.33
C ARG A 74 -11.94 -7.70 -2.60
N GLN A 75 -12.11 -6.74 -3.51
CA GLN A 75 -13.01 -6.88 -4.66
C GLN A 75 -12.27 -6.93 -6.01
N GLU A 76 -11.23 -6.11 -6.17
CA GLU A 76 -10.48 -6.08 -7.43
C GLU A 76 -9.54 -7.28 -7.55
N ASN A 77 -9.22 -7.64 -8.78
CA ASN A 77 -8.47 -8.86 -9.07
C ASN A 77 -6.95 -8.68 -9.20
N ASN A 78 -6.43 -7.49 -8.88
CA ASN A 78 -5.00 -7.24 -9.01
C ASN A 78 -4.16 -8.09 -8.05
N GLY A 79 -4.65 -8.28 -6.83
CA GLY A 79 -4.00 -9.14 -5.84
C GLY A 79 -2.74 -8.58 -5.20
N GLY A 80 -2.40 -7.30 -5.47
CA GLY A 80 -1.15 -6.71 -4.97
C GLY A 80 -1.11 -6.57 -3.45
N TYR A 81 -2.16 -6.01 -2.88
CA TYR A 81 -2.25 -5.90 -1.43
C TYR A 81 -2.22 -7.28 -0.76
N ARG A 82 -3.03 -8.18 -1.27
CA ARG A 82 -3.12 -9.54 -0.69
C ARG A 82 -1.77 -10.22 -0.70
N MET A 83 -1.07 -10.15 -1.81
CA MET A 83 0.25 -10.76 -1.97
C MET A 83 1.25 -10.21 -0.95
N LEU A 84 1.35 -8.89 -0.84
CA LEU A 84 2.32 -8.28 0.08
C LEU A 84 1.94 -8.46 1.54
N LEU A 85 0.66 -8.36 1.87
CA LEU A 85 0.19 -8.61 3.23
C LEU A 85 0.51 -10.04 3.67
N ASP A 86 0.31 -11.01 2.77
CA ASP A 86 0.65 -12.41 3.05
C ASP A 86 2.15 -12.58 3.26
N ARG A 87 2.97 -11.93 2.44
CA ARG A 87 4.43 -12.01 2.57
C ARG A 87 4.93 -11.38 3.85
N VAL A 88 4.37 -10.24 4.24
CA VAL A 88 4.72 -9.58 5.50
C VAL A 88 4.32 -10.43 6.68
N GLY A 89 3.09 -10.96 6.67
CA GLY A 89 2.59 -11.84 7.73
C GLY A 89 3.28 -13.19 7.76
N GLY A 90 3.66 -13.72 6.60
CA GLY A 90 4.29 -15.03 6.47
C GLY A 90 5.80 -15.04 6.69
N LYS A 91 6.39 -13.94 7.06
CA LYS A 91 7.84 -13.82 7.29
C LYS A 91 8.33 -14.59 8.51
N LEU A 92 7.45 -15.05 9.28
CA LEU A 92 7.75 -15.71 10.55
C LEU A 92 8.41 -17.08 10.38
#